data_ac5276d6bd88ed4ef519098e99d63a49
#
_entry.id   ac5276d6bd88ed4ef519098e99d63a49
#
_cell.length_a   1.000
_cell.length_b   1.000
_cell.length_c   1.000
_cell.angle_alpha   90.00
_cell.angle_beta   90.00
_cell.angle_gamma   90.00
#
_symmetry.space_group_name_H-M   'P 1'
#
loop_
_entity.id
_entity.type
_entity.pdbx_description
1 polymer ?
#
loop_
_entity_poly.entity_id
_entity_poly.type
_entity_poly.pdbx_seq_one_letter_code
_entity_poly.pdbx_strand_id
1 'polypeptide(L)'
;MKILYLRTLYWFGLKAGGSVGHTAGVINAMDKKVELSVVSNDFLPDVDRDITIVKPIKIPLVPKDILELFYNFKIIKYCKNLKADAIYQRYNGFSFCGAYIAKKKNIPFVLEFNSSDVWKIKNWKNNDTFLKRIFKTIYYKIFKLPIVSTIEKYNLNSAAHIVVVSDALKDIILKFGVDENKIIVNPNGIDESKYNPQIKCDDVKQKYNLENKIVIGFIGTFGQWHGAENIALAFGGLLKKYPEYKNKAKLFMIGDGVGMPIVKKHISEFNLQENVVLTGLIPQYEGAKFLNACDILINATVPNPDGSEFFGSPTKLFEYMAMGKAIICSDMAQMSEILEQGKTAYMVEPGNIDELATAMKELVDDSELRRRLGNSARDEVIKKYTWDKHVDKILKAVGNE
;
A
#
# COMPACT_ATOMS: atom_id res chain seq x y z
N MET A 1 -15.68 -24.60 -0.18
CA MET A 1 -16.03 -23.38 -0.92
C MET A 1 -15.01 -23.12 -2.00
N LYS A 2 -15.47 -22.78 -3.21
CA LYS A 2 -14.64 -22.45 -4.37
C LYS A 2 -14.73 -20.96 -4.66
N ILE A 3 -13.61 -20.26 -4.63
CA ILE A 3 -13.57 -18.83 -4.92
C ILE A 3 -12.84 -18.57 -6.25
N LEU A 4 -13.42 -17.74 -7.11
CA LEU A 4 -12.77 -17.20 -8.27
C LEU A 4 -12.23 -15.78 -7.94
N TYR A 5 -10.92 -15.67 -7.79
CA TYR A 5 -10.23 -14.42 -7.55
C TYR A 5 -9.86 -13.74 -8.88
N LEU A 6 -10.31 -12.51 -9.06
CA LEU A 6 -10.08 -11.71 -10.26
C LEU A 6 -9.15 -10.52 -9.98
N ARG A 7 -7.98 -10.51 -10.61
CA ARG A 7 -7.05 -9.38 -10.62
C ARG A 7 -6.93 -8.85 -12.04
N THR A 8 -7.89 -8.04 -12.45
CA THR A 8 -8.13 -7.64 -13.83
C THR A 8 -7.64 -6.24 -14.18
N LEU A 9 -6.71 -5.68 -13.43
CA LEU A 9 -6.06 -4.42 -13.78
C LEU A 9 -5.38 -4.59 -15.14
N TYR A 10 -5.84 -3.84 -16.15
CA TYR A 10 -5.38 -3.98 -17.53
C TYR A 10 -3.86 -3.85 -17.70
N TRP A 11 -3.25 -2.97 -16.90
CA TRP A 11 -1.81 -2.84 -16.86
C TRP A 11 -1.33 -2.99 -15.42
N PHE A 12 -0.76 -4.12 -15.13
CA PHE A 12 -0.22 -4.36 -13.79
C PHE A 12 1.24 -3.94 -13.72
N GLY A 13 2.15 -4.52 -14.46
CA GLY A 13 3.56 -4.11 -14.63
C GLY A 13 4.36 -3.76 -13.36
N LEU A 14 3.71 -3.78 -12.19
CA LEU A 14 4.34 -3.46 -10.91
C LEU A 14 5.12 -4.68 -10.41
N LYS A 15 6.40 -4.47 -10.12
CA LYS A 15 7.29 -5.52 -9.59
C LYS A 15 7.48 -5.43 -8.08
N ALA A 16 7.13 -4.30 -7.48
CA ALA A 16 7.25 -4.04 -6.04
C ALA A 16 6.22 -3.01 -5.57
N GLY A 17 6.00 -2.93 -4.25
CA GLY A 17 5.14 -1.96 -3.59
C GLY A 17 3.90 -2.55 -2.94
N GLY A 18 3.18 -1.74 -2.16
CA GLY A 18 2.07 -2.18 -1.33
C GLY A 18 0.96 -2.93 -2.06
N SER A 19 0.66 -2.57 -3.33
CA SER A 19 -0.35 -3.28 -4.13
C SER A 19 0.08 -4.72 -4.49
N VAL A 20 1.38 -4.95 -4.66
CA VAL A 20 1.95 -6.28 -4.94
C VAL A 20 1.87 -7.15 -3.69
N GLY A 21 2.42 -6.65 -2.57
CA GLY A 21 2.40 -7.35 -1.29
C GLY A 21 0.99 -7.68 -0.79
N HIS A 22 0.05 -6.73 -0.93
CA HIS A 22 -1.35 -6.96 -0.59
C HIS A 22 -1.96 -8.10 -1.46
N THR A 23 -1.79 -8.04 -2.78
CA THR A 23 -2.37 -9.06 -3.69
C THR A 23 -1.82 -10.45 -3.37
N ALA A 24 -0.51 -10.58 -3.19
CA ALA A 24 0.13 -11.85 -2.83
C ALA A 24 -0.32 -12.34 -1.45
N GLY A 25 -0.35 -11.46 -0.45
CA GLY A 25 -0.78 -11.80 0.90
C GLY A 25 -2.21 -12.34 0.96
N VAL A 26 -3.16 -11.69 0.29
CA VAL A 26 -4.55 -12.16 0.24
C VAL A 26 -4.67 -13.48 -0.50
N ILE A 27 -4.03 -13.63 -1.67
CA ILE A 27 -4.11 -14.86 -2.46
C ILE A 27 -3.49 -16.04 -1.69
N ASN A 28 -2.29 -15.88 -1.15
CA ASN A 28 -1.58 -16.95 -0.45
C ASN A 28 -2.30 -17.40 0.84
N ALA A 29 -2.89 -16.45 1.58
CA ALA A 29 -3.68 -16.76 2.76
C ALA A 29 -5.03 -17.42 2.40
N MET A 30 -5.66 -16.99 1.31
CA MET A 30 -6.93 -17.54 0.84
C MET A 30 -6.77 -18.98 0.30
N ASP A 31 -5.66 -19.25 -0.40
CA ASP A 31 -5.33 -20.55 -0.98
C ASP A 31 -5.20 -21.66 0.08
N LYS A 32 -4.78 -21.31 1.30
CA LYS A 32 -4.67 -22.25 2.43
C LYS A 32 -6.04 -22.67 2.99
N LYS A 33 -7.11 -21.94 2.68
CA LYS A 33 -8.41 -22.05 3.35
C LYS A 33 -9.56 -22.49 2.43
N VAL A 34 -9.45 -22.24 1.14
CA VAL A 34 -10.49 -22.51 0.15
C VAL A 34 -9.92 -23.04 -1.17
N GLU A 35 -10.75 -23.70 -1.97
CA GLU A 35 -10.38 -24.01 -3.37
C GLU A 35 -10.38 -22.72 -4.18
N LEU A 36 -9.19 -22.20 -4.49
CA LEU A 36 -9.02 -20.89 -5.11
C LEU A 36 -8.66 -21.02 -6.60
N SER A 37 -9.34 -20.30 -7.47
CA SER A 37 -8.96 -20.11 -8.87
C SER A 37 -8.57 -18.64 -9.08
N VAL A 38 -7.34 -18.38 -9.49
CA VAL A 38 -6.84 -17.02 -9.70
C VAL A 38 -6.74 -16.72 -11.18
N VAL A 39 -7.41 -15.65 -11.63
CA VAL A 39 -7.34 -15.13 -12.99
C VAL A 39 -6.78 -13.71 -12.98
N SER A 40 -5.67 -13.51 -13.68
CA SER A 40 -4.97 -12.23 -13.78
C SER A 40 -4.67 -11.88 -15.23
N ASN A 41 -4.39 -10.61 -15.47
CA ASN A 41 -3.92 -10.11 -16.76
C ASN A 41 -2.39 -10.28 -16.94
N ASP A 42 -1.66 -10.45 -15.85
CA ASP A 42 -0.20 -10.53 -15.83
C ASP A 42 0.29 -11.41 -14.68
N PHE A 43 1.58 -11.67 -14.63
CA PHE A 43 2.26 -12.34 -13.53
C PHE A 43 2.08 -11.56 -12.22
N LEU A 44 1.84 -12.27 -11.15
CA LEU A 44 1.71 -11.71 -9.80
C LEU A 44 2.92 -12.13 -8.96
N PRO A 45 3.83 -11.19 -8.64
CA PRO A 45 4.99 -11.49 -7.81
C PRO A 45 4.59 -12.00 -6.43
N ASP A 46 5.40 -12.87 -5.85
CA ASP A 46 5.25 -13.45 -4.50
C ASP A 46 3.94 -14.23 -4.26
N VAL A 47 3.25 -14.64 -5.33
CA VAL A 47 2.12 -15.58 -5.25
C VAL A 47 2.65 -17.00 -5.36
N ASP A 48 2.35 -17.83 -4.33
CA ASP A 48 2.94 -19.15 -4.13
C ASP A 48 2.19 -20.27 -4.88
N ARG A 49 1.25 -19.92 -5.77
CA ARG A 49 0.44 -20.85 -6.56
C ARG A 49 0.42 -20.52 -8.04
N ASP A 50 -0.02 -21.48 -8.85
CA ASP A 50 -0.29 -21.24 -10.27
C ASP A 50 -1.45 -20.27 -10.47
N ILE A 51 -1.27 -19.32 -11.37
CA ILE A 51 -2.27 -18.34 -11.77
C ILE A 51 -2.59 -18.48 -13.26
N THR A 52 -3.85 -18.28 -13.61
CA THR A 52 -4.24 -18.22 -15.02
C THR A 52 -4.05 -16.83 -15.57
N ILE A 53 -3.15 -16.69 -16.53
CA ILE A 53 -2.92 -15.41 -17.20
C ILE A 53 -3.78 -15.29 -18.44
N VAL A 54 -4.77 -14.42 -18.40
CA VAL A 54 -5.57 -14.02 -19.57
C VAL A 54 -4.99 -12.73 -20.12
N LYS A 55 -4.09 -12.84 -21.09
CA LYS A 55 -3.35 -11.68 -21.64
C LYS A 55 -4.29 -10.58 -22.13
N PRO A 56 -4.00 -9.30 -21.81
CA PRO A 56 -4.81 -8.16 -22.26
C PRO A 56 -4.78 -8.00 -23.79
N ILE A 57 -5.82 -7.34 -24.30
CA ILE A 57 -5.90 -6.96 -25.71
C ILE A 57 -4.94 -5.78 -25.94
N LYS A 58 -4.11 -5.86 -26.97
CA LYS A 58 -3.21 -4.77 -27.36
C LYS A 58 -3.51 -4.40 -28.80
N ILE A 59 -3.97 -3.16 -29.01
CA ILE A 59 -4.23 -2.60 -30.35
C ILE A 59 -3.45 -1.28 -30.42
N PRO A 60 -2.53 -1.12 -31.37
CA PRO A 60 -1.80 0.13 -31.54
C PRO A 60 -2.77 1.31 -31.69
N LEU A 61 -2.38 2.46 -31.16
CA LEU A 61 -3.14 3.75 -31.22
C LEU A 61 -4.48 3.79 -30.45
N VAL A 62 -5.00 2.66 -29.97
CA VAL A 62 -6.23 2.67 -29.13
C VAL A 62 -5.87 3.02 -27.69
N PRO A 63 -6.57 3.99 -27.06
CA PRO A 63 -6.35 4.34 -25.66
C PRO A 63 -6.50 3.12 -24.73
N LYS A 64 -5.61 3.01 -23.74
CA LYS A 64 -5.61 1.88 -22.77
C LYS A 64 -6.96 1.74 -22.06
N ASP A 65 -7.58 2.85 -21.68
CA ASP A 65 -8.88 2.88 -20.99
C ASP A 65 -9.98 2.18 -21.80
N ILE A 66 -9.97 2.36 -23.13
CA ILE A 66 -10.92 1.70 -24.05
C ILE A 66 -10.61 0.20 -24.13
N LEU A 67 -9.34 -0.17 -24.27
CA LEU A 67 -8.93 -1.58 -24.33
C LEU A 67 -9.28 -2.31 -23.03
N GLU A 68 -9.22 -1.63 -21.89
CA GLU A 68 -9.58 -2.17 -20.58
C GLU A 68 -11.09 -2.49 -20.49
N LEU A 69 -11.94 -1.64 -21.07
CA LEU A 69 -13.38 -1.92 -21.18
C LEU A 69 -13.65 -3.21 -21.99
N PHE A 70 -13.01 -3.36 -23.15
CA PHE A 70 -13.16 -4.57 -23.97
C PHE A 70 -12.55 -5.81 -23.32
N TYR A 71 -11.54 -5.65 -22.49
CA TYR A 71 -10.93 -6.75 -21.77
C TYR A 71 -11.91 -7.47 -20.83
N ASN A 72 -12.89 -6.79 -20.27
CA ASN A 72 -13.96 -7.41 -19.49
C ASN A 72 -14.64 -8.55 -20.24
N PHE A 73 -14.96 -8.38 -21.53
CA PHE A 73 -15.63 -9.41 -22.32
C PHE A 73 -14.75 -10.65 -22.52
N LYS A 74 -13.43 -10.45 -22.60
CA LYS A 74 -12.47 -11.56 -22.68
C LYS A 74 -12.44 -12.37 -21.38
N ILE A 75 -12.42 -11.69 -20.22
CA ILE A 75 -12.49 -12.32 -18.89
C ILE A 75 -13.84 -13.05 -18.72
N ILE A 76 -14.94 -12.41 -19.04
CA ILE A 76 -16.28 -13.00 -18.95
C ILE A 76 -16.37 -14.29 -19.79
N LYS A 77 -15.88 -14.25 -21.04
CA LYS A 77 -15.85 -15.43 -21.93
C LYS A 77 -14.98 -16.54 -21.32
N TYR A 78 -13.80 -16.22 -20.80
CA TYR A 78 -12.91 -17.20 -20.18
C TYR A 78 -13.53 -17.84 -18.93
N CYS A 79 -14.12 -17.04 -18.05
CA CYS A 79 -14.69 -17.49 -16.78
C CYS A 79 -16.08 -18.13 -16.91
N LYS A 80 -16.69 -18.17 -18.11
CA LYS A 80 -18.06 -18.64 -18.31
C LYS A 80 -18.29 -20.05 -17.74
N ASN A 81 -17.35 -20.97 -17.97
CA ASN A 81 -17.47 -22.37 -17.58
C ASN A 81 -16.73 -22.71 -16.26
N LEU A 82 -16.03 -21.76 -15.62
CA LEU A 82 -15.39 -22.00 -14.35
C LEU A 82 -16.44 -22.11 -13.26
N LYS A 83 -16.33 -23.16 -12.42
CA LYS A 83 -17.19 -23.34 -11.25
C LYS A 83 -16.65 -22.50 -10.09
N ALA A 84 -17.51 -21.73 -9.45
CA ALA A 84 -17.20 -20.96 -8.26
C ALA A 84 -18.47 -20.80 -7.42
N ASP A 85 -18.30 -20.78 -6.09
CA ASP A 85 -19.36 -20.49 -5.13
C ASP A 85 -19.43 -18.98 -4.81
N ALA A 86 -18.31 -18.24 -5.02
CA ALA A 86 -18.24 -16.78 -4.89
C ALA A 86 -17.20 -16.20 -5.84
N ILE A 87 -17.39 -14.92 -6.19
CA ILE A 87 -16.41 -14.11 -6.94
C ILE A 87 -15.75 -13.13 -5.98
N TYR A 88 -14.43 -13.10 -5.95
CA TYR A 88 -13.65 -12.06 -5.27
C TYR A 88 -12.92 -11.23 -6.33
N GLN A 89 -13.17 -9.94 -6.40
CA GLN A 89 -12.50 -9.05 -7.35
C GLN A 89 -11.88 -7.86 -6.65
N ARG A 90 -10.59 -7.66 -6.90
CA ARG A 90 -9.94 -6.40 -6.57
C ARG A 90 -10.35 -5.34 -7.59
N TYR A 91 -10.92 -4.23 -7.08
CA TYR A 91 -11.44 -3.14 -7.89
C TYR A 91 -10.36 -2.46 -8.76
N ASN A 92 -10.76 -2.11 -9.97
CA ASN A 92 -10.13 -1.08 -10.80
C ASN A 92 -11.23 -0.37 -11.63
N GLY A 93 -10.96 0.88 -12.05
CA GLY A 93 -11.99 1.79 -12.56
C GLY A 93 -12.73 1.37 -13.83
N PHE A 94 -12.15 0.48 -14.65
CA PHE A 94 -12.77 0.02 -15.90
C PHE A 94 -13.25 -1.43 -15.83
N SER A 95 -13.09 -2.13 -14.71
CA SER A 95 -13.45 -3.53 -14.57
C SER A 95 -14.83 -3.72 -13.94
N PHE A 96 -15.72 -4.38 -14.67
CA PHE A 96 -17.06 -4.78 -14.21
C PHE A 96 -17.31 -6.30 -14.34
N CYS A 97 -16.32 -7.04 -14.82
CA CYS A 97 -16.49 -8.45 -15.17
C CYS A 97 -16.88 -9.33 -13.97
N GLY A 98 -16.34 -9.09 -12.77
CA GLY A 98 -16.67 -9.88 -11.57
C GLY A 98 -18.13 -9.72 -11.17
N ALA A 99 -18.62 -8.49 -11.08
CA ALA A 99 -20.03 -8.20 -10.80
C ALA A 99 -20.96 -8.85 -11.84
N TYR A 100 -20.58 -8.76 -13.12
CA TYR A 100 -21.38 -9.36 -14.21
C TYR A 100 -21.40 -10.90 -14.12
N ILE A 101 -20.24 -11.53 -13.88
CA ILE A 101 -20.14 -13.00 -13.78
C ILE A 101 -20.94 -13.50 -12.56
N ALA A 102 -20.79 -12.86 -11.41
CA ALA A 102 -21.50 -13.20 -10.18
C ALA A 102 -23.02 -13.13 -10.39
N LYS A 103 -23.51 -12.04 -10.97
CA LYS A 103 -24.94 -11.88 -11.32
C LYS A 103 -25.43 -12.99 -12.27
N LYS A 104 -24.65 -13.35 -13.29
CA LYS A 104 -25.03 -14.41 -14.26
C LYS A 104 -25.04 -15.80 -13.66
N LYS A 105 -24.17 -16.04 -12.70
CA LYS A 105 -24.07 -17.34 -12.00
C LYS A 105 -24.98 -17.43 -10.75
N ASN A 106 -25.58 -16.31 -10.35
CA ASN A 106 -26.36 -16.16 -9.12
C ASN A 106 -25.55 -16.59 -7.88
N ILE A 107 -24.35 -16.04 -7.72
CA ILE A 107 -23.44 -16.30 -6.61
C ILE A 107 -22.96 -14.97 -5.99
N PRO A 108 -22.52 -14.96 -4.72
CA PRO A 108 -22.02 -13.76 -4.05
C PRO A 108 -20.85 -13.11 -4.78
N PHE A 109 -20.85 -11.77 -4.79
CA PHE A 109 -19.77 -10.94 -5.29
C PHE A 109 -19.11 -10.16 -4.15
N VAL A 110 -17.84 -10.43 -3.89
CA VAL A 110 -17.01 -9.71 -2.94
C VAL A 110 -16.13 -8.72 -3.71
N LEU A 111 -16.31 -7.45 -3.43
CA LEU A 111 -15.53 -6.36 -4.01
C LEU A 111 -14.47 -5.88 -3.04
N GLU A 112 -13.19 -6.12 -3.32
CA GLU A 112 -12.08 -5.49 -2.61
C GLU A 112 -11.86 -4.08 -3.18
N PHE A 113 -12.21 -3.07 -2.39
CA PHE A 113 -12.20 -1.68 -2.82
C PHE A 113 -11.15 -0.88 -2.02
N ASN A 114 -9.97 -0.70 -2.61
CA ASN A 114 -8.82 -0.06 -1.93
C ASN A 114 -8.66 1.43 -2.24
N SER A 115 -9.42 1.94 -3.19
CA SER A 115 -9.45 3.37 -3.54
C SER A 115 -10.54 3.66 -4.56
N SER A 116 -11.15 4.85 -4.53
CA SER A 116 -12.05 5.32 -5.59
C SER A 116 -11.25 5.89 -6.76
N ASP A 117 -11.46 5.35 -7.96
CA ASP A 117 -10.87 5.93 -9.17
C ASP A 117 -11.59 7.22 -9.58
N VAL A 118 -12.86 7.37 -9.23
CA VAL A 118 -13.60 8.66 -9.35
C VAL A 118 -12.93 9.74 -8.52
N TRP A 119 -12.57 9.43 -7.26
CA TRP A 119 -11.86 10.37 -6.39
C TRP A 119 -10.47 10.70 -6.97
N LYS A 120 -9.71 9.72 -7.41
CA LYS A 120 -8.37 9.93 -8.02
C LYS A 120 -8.44 10.83 -9.25
N ILE A 121 -9.39 10.62 -10.16
CA ILE A 121 -9.56 11.43 -11.37
C ILE A 121 -9.86 12.89 -11.02
N LYS A 122 -10.61 13.14 -9.94
CA LYS A 122 -10.97 14.48 -9.50
C LYS A 122 -9.84 15.21 -8.78
N ASN A 123 -9.05 14.50 -7.97
CA ASN A 123 -8.17 15.11 -6.96
C ASN A 123 -6.67 14.98 -7.29
N TRP A 124 -6.26 13.95 -8.03
CA TRP A 124 -4.84 13.82 -8.36
C TRP A 124 -4.41 14.80 -9.45
N LYS A 125 -3.47 15.68 -9.07
CA LYS A 125 -2.85 16.62 -10.00
C LYS A 125 -1.71 15.94 -10.76
N ASN A 126 -1.68 16.10 -12.08
CA ASN A 126 -0.56 15.68 -12.93
C ASN A 126 0.27 16.90 -13.34
N ASN A 127 1.59 16.76 -13.34
CA ASN A 127 2.53 17.78 -13.82
C ASN A 127 2.64 17.76 -15.36
N ASP A 128 1.50 17.88 -16.05
CA ASP A 128 1.46 17.92 -17.52
C ASP A 128 1.68 19.35 -18.05
N THR A 129 2.25 19.48 -19.25
CA THR A 129 2.33 20.76 -19.97
C THR A 129 0.93 21.33 -20.26
N PHE A 130 0.80 22.66 -20.42
CA PHE A 130 -0.47 23.37 -20.52
C PHE A 130 -1.43 22.75 -21.57
N LEU A 131 -0.96 22.53 -22.79
CA LEU A 131 -1.78 21.94 -23.87
C LEU A 131 -2.21 20.49 -23.56
N LYS A 132 -1.29 19.66 -23.09
CA LYS A 132 -1.62 18.30 -22.66
C LYS A 132 -2.64 18.31 -21.53
N ARG A 133 -2.56 19.26 -20.61
CA ARG A 133 -3.50 19.42 -19.51
C ARG A 133 -4.92 19.74 -20.00
N ILE A 134 -5.09 20.61 -21.00
CA ILE A 134 -6.40 20.92 -21.57
C ILE A 134 -7.04 19.68 -22.21
N PHE A 135 -6.33 19.01 -23.14
CA PHE A 135 -6.84 17.80 -23.80
C PHE A 135 -7.18 16.70 -22.81
N LYS A 136 -6.32 16.49 -21.83
CA LYS A 136 -6.50 15.49 -20.78
C LYS A 136 -7.71 15.83 -19.88
N THR A 137 -7.89 17.10 -19.55
CA THR A 137 -9.05 17.56 -18.75
C THR A 137 -10.37 17.33 -19.50
N ILE A 138 -10.42 17.63 -20.79
CA ILE A 138 -11.60 17.37 -21.63
C ILE A 138 -11.90 15.87 -21.70
N TYR A 139 -10.88 15.06 -22.03
CA TYR A 139 -10.99 13.61 -22.08
C TYR A 139 -11.48 13.02 -20.74
N TYR A 140 -10.90 13.50 -19.61
CA TYR A 140 -11.27 13.02 -18.28
C TYR A 140 -12.69 13.40 -17.89
N LYS A 141 -13.12 14.65 -18.14
CA LYS A 141 -14.45 15.12 -17.75
C LYS A 141 -15.56 14.52 -18.63
N ILE A 142 -15.34 14.45 -19.94
CA ILE A 142 -16.39 14.04 -20.89
C ILE A 142 -16.45 12.52 -21.05
N PHE A 143 -15.32 11.82 -21.04
CA PHE A 143 -15.27 10.40 -21.34
C PHE A 143 -14.93 9.54 -20.11
N LYS A 144 -13.79 9.78 -19.46
CA LYS A 144 -13.27 8.88 -18.43
C LYS A 144 -14.14 8.89 -17.17
N LEU A 145 -14.44 10.05 -16.63
CA LEU A 145 -15.15 10.19 -15.35
C LEU A 145 -16.59 9.63 -15.39
N PRO A 146 -17.42 9.86 -16.43
CA PRO A 146 -18.75 9.26 -16.49
C PRO A 146 -18.72 7.73 -16.55
N ILE A 147 -17.82 7.16 -17.36
CA ILE A 147 -17.69 5.70 -17.50
C ILE A 147 -17.21 5.08 -16.18
N VAL A 148 -16.12 5.61 -15.60
CA VAL A 148 -15.58 5.09 -14.34
C VAL A 148 -16.59 5.23 -13.21
N SER A 149 -17.32 6.36 -13.14
CA SER A 149 -18.37 6.57 -12.13
C SER A 149 -19.51 5.56 -12.26
N THR A 150 -19.91 5.25 -13.49
CA THR A 150 -20.98 4.26 -13.76
C THR A 150 -20.52 2.85 -13.37
N ILE A 151 -19.29 2.48 -13.73
CA ILE A 151 -18.73 1.16 -13.39
C ILE A 151 -18.48 1.03 -11.89
N GLU A 152 -17.96 2.09 -11.24
CA GLU A 152 -17.73 2.09 -9.78
C GLU A 152 -19.07 1.89 -9.04
N LYS A 153 -20.12 2.64 -9.40
CA LYS A 153 -21.46 2.44 -8.84
C LYS A 153 -22.03 1.06 -9.12
N TYR A 154 -21.86 0.55 -10.35
CA TYR A 154 -22.33 -0.78 -10.70
C TYR A 154 -21.68 -1.86 -9.84
N ASN A 155 -20.35 -1.81 -9.65
CA ASN A 155 -19.64 -2.77 -8.80
C ASN A 155 -20.07 -2.66 -7.34
N LEU A 156 -20.13 -1.44 -6.78
CA LEU A 156 -20.55 -1.20 -5.40
C LEU A 156 -21.97 -1.71 -5.12
N ASN A 157 -22.92 -1.44 -6.03
CA ASN A 157 -24.30 -1.87 -5.87
C ASN A 157 -24.48 -3.39 -6.07
N SER A 158 -23.65 -4.01 -6.90
CA SER A 158 -23.73 -5.46 -7.20
C SER A 158 -23.05 -6.30 -6.13
N ALA A 159 -22.21 -5.71 -5.28
CA ALA A 159 -21.49 -6.46 -4.26
C ALA A 159 -22.42 -6.92 -3.14
N ALA A 160 -22.28 -8.19 -2.75
CA ALA A 160 -22.82 -8.73 -1.51
C ALA A 160 -22.00 -8.20 -0.33
N HIS A 161 -20.66 -8.19 -0.47
CA HIS A 161 -19.75 -7.63 0.49
C HIS A 161 -18.71 -6.71 -0.18
N ILE A 162 -18.37 -5.61 0.48
CA ILE A 162 -17.36 -4.65 0.04
C ILE A 162 -16.27 -4.57 1.11
N VAL A 163 -15.08 -5.03 0.77
CA VAL A 163 -13.92 -4.98 1.65
C VAL A 163 -13.17 -3.67 1.41
N VAL A 164 -13.09 -2.82 2.42
CA VAL A 164 -12.35 -1.56 2.40
C VAL A 164 -11.21 -1.60 3.41
N VAL A 165 -10.14 -0.87 3.15
CA VAL A 165 -8.92 -0.95 3.97
C VAL A 165 -8.92 0.00 5.19
N SER A 166 -9.86 0.96 5.27
CA SER A 166 -9.94 1.94 6.37
C SER A 166 -11.35 2.49 6.55
N ASP A 167 -11.65 3.06 7.72
CA ASP A 167 -12.90 3.76 7.98
C ASP A 167 -13.04 5.02 7.11
N ALA A 168 -11.96 5.76 6.89
CA ALA A 168 -11.98 6.90 5.96
C ALA A 168 -12.41 6.50 4.53
N LEU A 169 -12.03 5.31 4.06
CA LEU A 169 -12.49 4.81 2.76
C LEU A 169 -13.95 4.33 2.81
N LYS A 170 -14.40 3.75 3.92
CA LYS A 170 -15.81 3.43 4.19
C LYS A 170 -16.66 4.70 4.07
N ASP A 171 -16.26 5.79 4.70
CA ASP A 171 -16.98 7.07 4.65
C ASP A 171 -17.10 7.64 3.22
N ILE A 172 -16.06 7.42 2.40
CA ILE A 172 -16.09 7.81 0.98
C ILE A 172 -17.16 7.02 0.23
N ILE A 173 -17.26 5.70 0.42
CA ILE A 173 -18.22 4.87 -0.32
C ILE A 173 -19.64 5.01 0.20
N LEU A 174 -19.86 5.32 1.48
CA LEU A 174 -21.19 5.64 2.01
C LEU A 174 -21.83 6.84 1.31
N LYS A 175 -21.03 7.81 0.86
CA LYS A 175 -21.49 8.96 0.06
C LYS A 175 -22.05 8.55 -1.31
N PHE A 176 -21.79 7.33 -1.78
CA PHE A 176 -22.39 6.76 -2.98
C PHE A 176 -23.72 6.04 -2.73
N GLY A 177 -24.22 6.05 -1.49
CA GLY A 177 -25.48 5.41 -1.10
C GLY A 177 -25.38 3.88 -0.93
N VAL A 178 -24.19 3.38 -0.64
CA VAL A 178 -23.96 1.96 -0.35
C VAL A 178 -24.51 1.62 1.03
N ASP A 179 -25.16 0.45 1.15
CA ASP A 179 -25.61 -0.08 2.44
C ASP A 179 -24.41 -0.40 3.33
N GLU A 180 -24.35 0.21 4.50
CA GLU A 180 -23.28 0.04 5.47
C GLU A 180 -23.08 -1.41 5.89
N ASN A 181 -24.14 -2.20 5.97
CA ASN A 181 -24.07 -3.62 6.37
C ASN A 181 -23.27 -4.50 5.39
N LYS A 182 -23.08 -4.04 4.16
CA LYS A 182 -22.24 -4.72 3.17
C LYS A 182 -20.76 -4.40 3.31
N ILE A 183 -20.39 -3.40 4.12
CA ILE A 183 -19.02 -2.89 4.18
C ILE A 183 -18.25 -3.59 5.30
N ILE A 184 -17.11 -4.15 4.94
CA ILE A 184 -16.15 -4.78 5.86
C ILE A 184 -14.90 -3.92 5.88
N VAL A 185 -14.69 -3.16 6.96
CA VAL A 185 -13.40 -2.48 7.17
C VAL A 185 -12.36 -3.51 7.58
N ASN A 186 -11.34 -3.68 6.78
CA ASN A 186 -10.35 -4.72 6.93
C ASN A 186 -8.96 -4.19 6.55
N PRO A 187 -8.17 -3.71 7.53
CA PRO A 187 -6.83 -3.19 7.29
C PRO A 187 -5.93 -4.21 6.59
N ASN A 188 -4.86 -3.74 5.98
CA ASN A 188 -3.86 -4.62 5.41
C ASN A 188 -3.29 -5.58 6.47
N GLY A 189 -2.72 -6.67 6.01
CA GLY A 189 -2.08 -7.67 6.85
C GLY A 189 -0.60 -7.79 6.56
N ILE A 190 0.04 -8.71 7.29
CA ILE A 190 1.45 -9.08 7.13
C ILE A 190 1.61 -10.59 7.06
N ASP A 191 2.62 -11.04 6.33
CA ASP A 191 3.16 -12.39 6.42
C ASP A 191 4.32 -12.38 7.41
N GLU A 192 4.05 -12.85 8.63
CA GLU A 192 5.01 -12.87 9.74
C GLU A 192 6.17 -13.84 9.52
N SER A 193 6.05 -14.76 8.57
CA SER A 193 7.15 -15.64 8.19
C SER A 193 8.16 -14.93 7.28
N LYS A 194 7.66 -14.05 6.40
CA LYS A 194 8.48 -13.24 5.48
C LYS A 194 9.06 -12.00 6.16
N TYR A 195 8.32 -11.38 7.10
CA TYR A 195 8.77 -10.21 7.86
C TYR A 195 9.07 -10.60 9.30
N ASN A 196 10.34 -10.97 9.53
CA ASN A 196 10.81 -11.51 10.80
C ASN A 196 12.14 -10.85 11.21
N PRO A 197 12.29 -10.36 12.45
CA PRO A 197 13.53 -9.73 12.94
C PRO A 197 14.73 -10.67 12.97
N GLN A 198 14.55 -11.98 12.79
CA GLN A 198 15.65 -12.95 12.72
C GLN A 198 16.29 -13.08 11.33
N ILE A 199 15.78 -12.38 10.31
CA ILE A 199 16.36 -12.37 8.97
C ILE A 199 17.75 -11.76 9.01
N LYS A 200 18.75 -12.48 8.47
CA LYS A 200 20.13 -11.97 8.40
C LYS A 200 20.20 -10.77 7.45
N CYS A 201 20.86 -9.71 7.85
CA CYS A 201 21.00 -8.46 7.08
C CYS A 201 22.44 -7.90 7.06
N ASP A 202 23.43 -8.73 7.47
CA ASP A 202 24.83 -8.29 7.60
C ASP A 202 25.42 -7.81 6.28
N ASP A 203 25.11 -8.48 5.18
CA ASP A 203 25.52 -8.07 3.84
C ASP A 203 24.92 -6.73 3.41
N VAL A 204 23.68 -6.42 3.79
CA VAL A 204 23.07 -5.09 3.57
C VAL A 204 23.81 -4.05 4.41
N LYS A 205 24.06 -4.33 5.69
CA LYS A 205 24.79 -3.41 6.57
C LYS A 205 26.19 -3.13 6.03
N GLN A 206 26.93 -4.16 5.62
CA GLN A 206 28.25 -4.03 5.04
C GLN A 206 28.24 -3.26 3.71
N LYS A 207 27.36 -3.64 2.78
CA LYS A 207 27.24 -3.02 1.46
C LYS A 207 27.00 -1.51 1.52
N TYR A 208 26.21 -1.05 2.49
CA TYR A 208 25.82 0.34 2.64
C TYR A 208 26.52 1.08 3.79
N ASN A 209 27.55 0.46 4.38
CA ASN A 209 28.32 1.03 5.51
C ASN A 209 27.41 1.49 6.67
N LEU A 210 26.47 0.63 7.08
CA LEU A 210 25.52 0.91 8.16
C LEU A 210 25.99 0.41 9.52
N GLU A 211 27.13 -0.26 9.60
CA GLU A 211 27.69 -0.82 10.82
C GLU A 211 28.07 0.28 11.79
N ASN A 212 27.93 -0.01 13.08
CA ASN A 212 28.25 0.90 14.18
C ASN A 212 27.49 2.24 14.17
N LYS A 213 26.33 2.29 13.50
CA LYS A 213 25.44 3.44 13.47
C LYS A 213 24.02 3.01 13.85
N ILE A 214 23.25 3.92 14.43
CA ILE A 214 21.81 3.77 14.53
C ILE A 214 21.21 4.11 13.15
N VAL A 215 20.58 3.14 12.53
CA VAL A 215 20.04 3.26 11.18
C VAL A 215 18.57 3.65 11.24
N ILE A 216 18.27 4.83 10.73
CA ILE A 216 16.91 5.34 10.57
C ILE A 216 16.44 5.01 9.15
N GLY A 217 15.43 4.17 9.01
CA GLY A 217 14.98 3.62 7.73
C GLY A 217 13.64 4.14 7.25
N PHE A 218 13.51 4.28 5.94
CA PHE A 218 12.25 4.48 5.24
C PHE A 218 12.22 3.61 3.99
N ILE A 219 11.09 2.92 3.73
CA ILE A 219 10.87 2.19 2.48
C ILE A 219 9.60 2.69 1.78
N GLY A 220 9.69 2.92 0.46
CA GLY A 220 8.51 3.31 -0.30
C GLY A 220 8.78 3.85 -1.69
N THR A 221 7.70 4.23 -2.39
CA THR A 221 7.73 4.75 -3.76
C THR A 221 7.93 6.27 -3.83
N PHE A 222 8.31 6.94 -2.76
CA PHE A 222 8.50 8.40 -2.69
C PHE A 222 7.34 9.20 -3.33
N GLY A 223 6.11 8.72 -3.13
CA GLY A 223 4.89 9.39 -3.57
C GLY A 223 4.58 10.64 -2.74
N GLN A 224 3.71 11.51 -3.23
CA GLN A 224 3.37 12.80 -2.61
C GLN A 224 2.88 12.71 -1.16
N TRP A 225 2.28 11.58 -0.79
CA TRP A 225 1.75 11.34 0.57
C TRP A 225 2.73 10.63 1.50
N HIS A 226 3.91 10.25 1.04
CA HIS A 226 4.85 9.45 1.85
C HIS A 226 5.71 10.29 2.79
N GLY A 227 5.80 11.61 2.58
CA GLY A 227 6.61 12.52 3.39
C GLY A 227 8.11 12.22 3.39
N ALA A 228 8.64 11.59 2.31
CA ALA A 228 10.06 11.26 2.21
C ALA A 228 10.96 12.51 2.27
N GLU A 229 10.50 13.62 1.70
CA GLU A 229 11.14 14.94 1.77
C GLU A 229 11.19 15.48 3.20
N ASN A 230 10.12 15.28 3.99
CA ASN A 230 10.06 15.70 5.38
C ASN A 230 11.06 14.91 6.25
N ILE A 231 11.23 13.60 5.95
CA ILE A 231 12.23 12.77 6.64
C ILE A 231 13.65 13.31 6.40
N ALA A 232 13.99 13.63 5.15
CA ALA A 232 15.29 14.18 4.80
C ALA A 232 15.53 15.56 5.43
N LEU A 233 14.50 16.41 5.43
CA LEU A 233 14.54 17.75 6.02
C LEU A 233 14.71 17.69 7.54
N ALA A 234 13.92 16.83 8.24
CA ALA A 234 14.01 16.63 9.68
C ALA A 234 15.39 16.09 10.11
N PHE A 235 15.90 15.09 9.37
CA PHE A 235 17.23 14.54 9.63
C PHE A 235 18.32 15.57 9.41
N GLY A 236 18.22 16.40 8.36
CA GLY A 236 19.15 17.52 8.12
C GLY A 236 19.11 18.56 9.23
N GLY A 237 17.93 18.94 9.69
CA GLY A 237 17.73 19.83 10.84
C GLY A 237 18.35 19.28 12.14
N LEU A 238 18.13 17.98 12.41
CA LEU A 238 18.74 17.25 13.54
C LEU A 238 20.28 17.36 13.51
N LEU A 239 20.91 17.00 12.39
CA LEU A 239 22.37 17.00 12.27
C LEU A 239 22.97 18.42 12.27
N LYS A 240 22.20 19.43 11.83
CA LYS A 240 22.63 20.83 11.91
C LYS A 240 22.60 21.34 13.35
N LYS A 241 21.55 20.99 14.10
CA LYS A 241 21.38 21.40 15.50
C LYS A 241 22.28 20.62 16.46
N TYR A 242 22.54 19.36 16.16
CA TYR A 242 23.33 18.44 16.97
C TYR A 242 24.37 17.71 16.11
N PRO A 243 25.52 18.35 15.80
CA PRO A 243 26.51 17.80 14.87
C PRO A 243 27.13 16.45 15.28
N GLU A 244 27.12 16.12 16.58
CA GLU A 244 27.62 14.84 17.11
C GLU A 244 26.83 13.61 16.60
N TYR A 245 25.58 13.82 16.15
CA TYR A 245 24.76 12.75 15.56
C TYR A 245 25.24 12.31 14.18
N LYS A 246 26.08 13.09 13.49
CA LYS A 246 26.76 12.66 12.26
C LYS A 246 27.55 11.37 12.44
N ASN A 247 28.10 11.19 13.64
CA ASN A 247 28.86 9.99 13.98
C ASN A 247 27.99 8.87 14.58
N LYS A 248 26.76 9.15 15.01
CA LYS A 248 25.87 8.20 15.69
C LYS A 248 24.83 7.58 14.76
N ALA A 249 24.29 8.35 13.80
CA ALA A 249 23.14 7.96 13.01
C ALA A 249 23.36 8.02 11.50
N LYS A 250 22.65 7.16 10.76
CA LYS A 250 22.50 7.19 9.30
C LYS A 250 21.05 7.10 8.89
N LEU A 251 20.70 7.86 7.86
CA LEU A 251 19.39 7.76 7.22
C LEU A 251 19.48 6.82 6.01
N PHE A 252 18.64 5.78 5.99
CA PHE A 252 18.62 4.74 4.97
C PHE A 252 17.28 4.78 4.23
N MET A 253 17.26 5.37 3.04
CA MET A 253 16.06 5.60 2.24
C MET A 253 15.98 4.59 1.10
N ILE A 254 15.02 3.69 1.20
CA ILE A 254 14.87 2.53 0.32
C ILE A 254 13.72 2.78 -0.65
N GLY A 255 14.03 2.80 -1.95
CA GLY A 255 13.05 3.06 -3.00
C GLY A 255 13.37 4.27 -3.86
N ASP A 256 12.41 4.64 -4.72
CA ASP A 256 12.53 5.76 -5.66
C ASP A 256 11.13 6.30 -6.00
N GLY A 257 11.06 7.48 -6.62
CA GLY A 257 9.80 8.04 -7.09
C GLY A 257 9.84 9.54 -7.32
N VAL A 258 8.65 10.12 -7.48
CA VAL A 258 8.49 11.53 -7.87
C VAL A 258 9.04 12.52 -6.84
N GLY A 259 9.13 12.15 -5.57
CA GLY A 259 9.71 12.96 -4.49
C GLY A 259 11.24 12.95 -4.42
N MET A 260 11.91 12.02 -5.13
CA MET A 260 13.37 11.85 -5.07
C MET A 260 14.17 13.13 -5.38
N PRO A 261 13.80 13.97 -6.36
CA PRO A 261 14.52 15.22 -6.62
C PRO A 261 14.53 16.17 -5.42
N ILE A 262 13.43 16.24 -4.66
CA ILE A 262 13.32 17.11 -3.47
C ILE A 262 14.18 16.54 -2.34
N VAL A 263 14.14 15.23 -2.14
CA VAL A 263 15.00 14.53 -1.16
C VAL A 263 16.48 14.81 -1.44
N LYS A 264 16.92 14.63 -2.69
CA LYS A 264 18.31 14.95 -3.11
C LYS A 264 18.68 16.41 -2.89
N LYS A 265 17.75 17.32 -3.11
CA LYS A 265 17.95 18.74 -2.84
C LYS A 265 18.25 18.97 -1.35
N HIS A 266 17.45 18.43 -0.44
CA HIS A 266 17.70 18.57 1.01
C HIS A 266 19.00 17.91 1.44
N ILE A 267 19.34 16.73 0.89
CA ILE A 267 20.64 16.09 1.15
C ILE A 267 21.80 17.04 0.79
N SER A 268 21.71 17.75 -0.34
CA SER A 268 22.73 18.70 -0.78
C SER A 268 22.75 19.95 0.11
N GLU A 269 21.60 20.54 0.42
CA GLU A 269 21.47 21.76 1.24
C GLU A 269 22.05 21.60 2.65
N PHE A 270 21.91 20.42 3.25
CA PHE A 270 22.44 20.11 4.58
C PHE A 270 23.81 19.40 4.58
N ASN A 271 24.42 19.17 3.40
CA ASN A 271 25.68 18.42 3.26
C ASN A 271 25.61 17.03 3.92
N LEU A 272 24.59 16.23 3.57
CA LEU A 272 24.29 14.95 4.20
C LEU A 272 24.79 13.72 3.42
N GLN A 273 25.64 13.89 2.39
CA GLN A 273 26.05 12.81 1.48
C GLN A 273 26.67 11.62 2.22
N GLU A 274 27.40 11.88 3.32
CA GLU A 274 28.02 10.85 4.17
C GLU A 274 27.04 10.18 5.14
N ASN A 275 25.91 10.84 5.45
CA ASN A 275 24.96 10.40 6.45
C ASN A 275 23.64 9.82 5.87
N VAL A 276 23.41 9.98 4.55
CA VAL A 276 22.20 9.49 3.89
C VAL A 276 22.55 8.51 2.78
N VAL A 277 21.93 7.36 2.81
CA VAL A 277 22.04 6.33 1.77
C VAL A 277 20.73 6.26 1.00
N LEU A 278 20.77 6.40 -0.32
CA LEU A 278 19.67 6.22 -1.25
C LEU A 278 19.90 4.93 -2.04
N THR A 279 19.04 3.91 -1.86
CA THR A 279 19.24 2.61 -2.51
C THR A 279 18.72 2.54 -3.94
N GLY A 280 17.76 3.42 -4.30
CA GLY A 280 16.90 3.19 -5.45
C GLY A 280 15.89 2.05 -5.20
N LEU A 281 15.24 1.61 -6.27
CA LEU A 281 14.29 0.50 -6.20
C LEU A 281 15.00 -0.82 -5.88
N ILE A 282 14.42 -1.59 -4.98
CA ILE A 282 14.85 -2.95 -4.64
C ILE A 282 13.77 -3.97 -5.01
N PRO A 283 14.11 -5.24 -5.23
CA PRO A 283 13.12 -6.31 -5.38
C PRO A 283 12.24 -6.45 -4.13
N GLN A 284 10.95 -6.75 -4.31
CA GLN A 284 9.99 -6.85 -3.19
C GLN A 284 10.43 -7.87 -2.14
N TYR A 285 10.97 -9.02 -2.57
CA TYR A 285 11.42 -10.09 -1.66
C TYR A 285 12.63 -9.71 -0.79
N GLU A 286 13.36 -8.65 -1.12
CA GLU A 286 14.47 -8.15 -0.31
C GLU A 286 13.99 -7.17 0.78
N GLY A 287 12.76 -6.69 0.71
CA GLY A 287 12.23 -5.64 1.59
C GLY A 287 12.46 -5.93 3.08
N ALA A 288 12.13 -7.13 3.54
CA ALA A 288 12.29 -7.53 4.93
C ALA A 288 13.76 -7.46 5.40
N LYS A 289 14.70 -7.86 4.54
CA LYS A 289 16.13 -7.84 4.81
C LYS A 289 16.67 -6.41 4.96
N PHE A 290 16.23 -5.50 4.08
CA PHE A 290 16.59 -4.09 4.15
C PHE A 290 15.99 -3.41 5.38
N LEU A 291 14.74 -3.73 5.73
CA LEU A 291 14.10 -3.24 6.95
C LEU A 291 14.81 -3.75 8.21
N ASN A 292 15.30 -5.00 8.20
CA ASN A 292 16.02 -5.54 9.35
C ASN A 292 17.39 -4.88 9.57
N ALA A 293 17.98 -4.27 8.55
CA ALA A 293 19.19 -3.49 8.69
C ALA A 293 18.99 -2.16 9.43
N CYS A 294 17.72 -1.75 9.67
CA CYS A 294 17.35 -0.53 10.38
C CYS A 294 17.08 -0.78 11.86
N ASP A 295 17.28 0.26 12.69
CA ASP A 295 16.96 0.27 14.11
C ASP A 295 15.67 1.04 14.40
N ILE A 296 15.38 2.06 13.59
CA ILE A 296 14.20 2.91 13.66
C ILE A 296 13.58 2.96 12.26
N LEU A 297 12.27 2.84 12.14
CA LEU A 297 11.54 2.92 10.88
C LEU A 297 10.55 4.09 10.89
N ILE A 298 10.48 4.83 9.78
CA ILE A 298 9.65 6.05 9.72
C ILE A 298 8.53 5.91 8.70
N ASN A 299 7.30 6.21 9.14
CA ASN A 299 6.14 6.40 8.29
C ASN A 299 5.61 7.84 8.45
N ALA A 300 6.20 8.78 7.72
CA ALA A 300 5.88 10.20 7.77
C ALA A 300 4.77 10.60 6.79
N THR A 301 3.69 9.79 6.71
CA THR A 301 2.55 10.06 5.83
C THR A 301 1.99 11.47 6.10
N VAL A 302 1.66 12.18 5.02
CA VAL A 302 1.06 13.52 5.07
C VAL A 302 -0.37 13.51 4.51
N PRO A 303 -1.22 14.49 4.85
CA PRO A 303 -2.58 14.60 4.30
C PRO A 303 -2.60 14.65 2.78
N ASN A 304 -3.73 14.28 2.18
CA ASN A 304 -3.93 14.41 0.74
C ASN A 304 -3.84 15.88 0.30
N PRO A 305 -3.38 16.16 -0.95
CA PRO A 305 -3.23 17.54 -1.44
C PRO A 305 -4.53 18.36 -1.50
N ASP A 306 -5.70 17.70 -1.45
CA ASP A 306 -7.03 18.33 -1.41
C ASP A 306 -7.52 18.59 0.02
N GLY A 307 -6.71 18.27 1.03
CA GLY A 307 -7.06 18.38 2.44
C GLY A 307 -7.97 17.27 2.96
N SER A 308 -8.33 16.29 2.12
CA SER A 308 -9.09 15.13 2.59
C SER A 308 -8.22 14.20 3.43
N GLU A 309 -8.86 13.46 4.30
CA GLU A 309 -8.19 12.46 5.13
C GLU A 309 -7.52 11.38 4.26
N PHE A 310 -6.37 10.91 4.72
CA PHE A 310 -5.69 9.79 4.05
C PHE A 310 -6.47 8.50 4.28
N PHE A 311 -7.02 7.95 3.22
CA PHE A 311 -7.89 6.77 3.25
C PHE A 311 -7.16 5.45 2.98
N GLY A 312 -5.85 5.48 2.77
CA GLY A 312 -5.06 4.28 2.49
C GLY A 312 -4.73 3.49 3.75
N SER A 313 -4.35 2.22 3.56
CA SER A 313 -3.76 1.35 4.58
C SER A 313 -2.31 1.07 4.16
N PRO A 314 -1.31 1.73 4.76
CA PRO A 314 0.08 1.58 4.32
C PRO A 314 0.62 0.18 4.67
N THR A 315 0.88 -0.68 3.68
CA THR A 315 1.46 -2.01 3.92
C THR A 315 2.76 -1.94 4.71
N LYS A 316 3.59 -0.93 4.42
CA LYS A 316 4.85 -0.70 5.15
C LYS A 316 4.67 -0.57 6.68
N LEU A 317 3.51 -0.07 7.16
CA LEU A 317 3.25 0.04 8.58
C LEU A 317 3.25 -1.34 9.24
N PHE A 318 2.53 -2.29 8.65
CA PHE A 318 2.46 -3.67 9.14
C PHE A 318 3.80 -4.39 8.99
N GLU A 319 4.54 -4.10 7.92
CA GLU A 319 5.91 -4.59 7.72
C GLU A 319 6.84 -4.08 8.83
N TYR A 320 6.78 -2.79 9.17
CA TYR A 320 7.57 -2.17 10.24
C TYR A 320 7.26 -2.79 11.61
N MET A 321 5.97 -2.91 11.92
CA MET A 321 5.52 -3.55 13.16
C MET A 321 6.05 -4.99 13.24
N ALA A 322 5.94 -5.77 12.15
CA ALA A 322 6.38 -7.16 12.12
C ALA A 322 7.89 -7.32 12.29
N MET A 323 8.68 -6.35 11.81
CA MET A 323 10.14 -6.35 12.03
C MET A 323 10.54 -6.05 13.49
N GLY A 324 9.60 -5.68 14.37
CA GLY A 324 9.89 -5.42 15.77
C GLY A 324 10.85 -4.22 15.99
N LYS A 325 10.86 -3.27 15.04
CA LYS A 325 11.68 -2.06 15.12
C LYS A 325 10.89 -0.91 15.73
N ALA A 326 11.56 0.04 16.36
CA ALA A 326 10.92 1.27 16.81
C ALA A 326 10.34 2.02 15.60
N ILE A 327 9.11 2.50 15.72
CA ILE A 327 8.41 3.19 14.63
C ILE A 327 8.18 4.64 15.03
N ILE A 328 8.56 5.58 14.15
CA ILE A 328 8.06 6.95 14.16
C ILE A 328 6.95 7.02 13.13
N CYS A 329 5.76 7.48 13.51
CA CYS A 329 4.61 7.50 12.62
C CYS A 329 3.82 8.81 12.75
N SER A 330 3.33 9.32 11.62
CA SER A 330 2.38 10.43 11.63
C SER A 330 1.08 10.01 12.31
N ASP A 331 0.61 10.84 13.27
CA ASP A 331 -0.63 10.64 14.02
C ASP A 331 -1.84 11.09 13.20
N MET A 332 -2.28 10.21 12.29
CA MET A 332 -3.41 10.50 11.41
C MET A 332 -4.07 9.24 10.86
N ALA A 333 -5.36 9.35 10.58
CA ALA A 333 -6.15 8.34 9.90
C ALA A 333 -5.93 6.94 10.51
N GLN A 334 -5.89 5.90 9.70
CA GLN A 334 -5.72 4.53 10.16
C GLN A 334 -4.46 4.30 11.01
N MET A 335 -3.39 5.10 10.85
CA MET A 335 -2.19 4.95 11.67
C MET A 335 -2.51 5.18 13.15
N SER A 336 -3.33 6.20 13.48
CA SER A 336 -3.79 6.50 14.84
C SER A 336 -4.74 5.43 15.42
N GLU A 337 -5.41 4.66 14.55
CA GLU A 337 -6.29 3.55 14.99
C GLU A 337 -5.49 2.28 15.32
N ILE A 338 -4.36 2.07 14.63
CA ILE A 338 -3.53 0.87 14.74
C ILE A 338 -2.43 1.03 15.78
N LEU A 339 -1.83 2.22 15.85
CA LEU A 339 -0.69 2.51 16.71
C LEU A 339 -1.11 3.34 17.93
N GLU A 340 -0.40 3.12 19.03
CA GLU A 340 -0.62 3.82 20.31
C GLU A 340 0.69 4.53 20.70
N GLN A 341 0.57 5.87 20.94
CA GLN A 341 1.68 6.72 21.35
C GLN A 341 2.40 6.16 22.58
N GLY A 342 3.73 6.07 22.48
CA GLY A 342 4.60 5.62 23.56
C GLY A 342 4.48 4.14 23.93
N LYS A 343 3.62 3.36 23.24
CA LYS A 343 3.45 1.92 23.45
C LYS A 343 3.88 1.10 22.23
N THR A 344 3.32 1.39 21.05
CA THR A 344 3.64 0.68 19.79
C THR A 344 4.38 1.56 18.79
N ALA A 345 4.35 2.87 18.96
CA ALA A 345 5.09 3.83 18.13
C ALA A 345 5.38 5.13 18.90
N TYR A 346 6.27 5.94 18.31
CA TYR A 346 6.40 7.35 18.60
C TYR A 346 5.58 8.10 17.56
N MET A 347 4.42 8.64 17.99
CA MET A 347 3.52 9.36 17.09
C MET A 347 3.94 10.83 17.01
N VAL A 348 3.83 11.42 15.82
CA VAL A 348 4.17 12.83 15.55
C VAL A 348 3.08 13.48 14.71
N GLU A 349 2.90 14.79 14.85
CA GLU A 349 1.97 15.55 14.03
C GLU A 349 2.34 15.44 12.54
N PRO A 350 1.38 15.15 11.63
CA PRO A 350 1.65 15.02 10.20
C PRO A 350 2.30 16.28 9.60
N GLY A 351 3.50 16.11 9.03
CA GLY A 351 4.24 17.21 8.42
C GLY A 351 5.03 18.09 9.40
N ASN A 352 4.97 17.85 10.70
CA ASN A 352 5.74 18.59 11.70
C ASN A 352 7.20 18.13 11.72
N ILE A 353 8.06 18.93 11.10
CA ILE A 353 9.49 18.62 10.92
C ILE A 353 10.24 18.61 12.25
N ASP A 354 9.89 19.51 13.19
CA ASP A 354 10.57 19.63 14.48
C ASP A 354 10.24 18.46 15.40
N GLU A 355 8.97 18.01 15.44
CA GLU A 355 8.58 16.82 16.17
C GLU A 355 9.24 15.56 15.57
N LEU A 356 9.30 15.46 14.24
CA LEU A 356 9.95 14.33 13.56
C LEU A 356 11.45 14.29 13.90
N ALA A 357 12.13 15.43 13.91
CA ALA A 357 13.54 15.53 14.31
C ALA A 357 13.74 15.18 15.79
N THR A 358 12.82 15.61 16.66
CA THR A 358 12.86 15.29 18.10
C THR A 358 12.67 13.79 18.33
N ALA A 359 11.69 13.17 17.68
CA ALA A 359 11.46 11.73 17.76
C ALA A 359 12.68 10.92 17.26
N MET A 360 13.30 11.36 16.15
CA MET A 360 14.55 10.75 15.68
C MET A 360 15.63 10.81 16.75
N LYS A 361 15.83 11.99 17.36
CA LYS A 361 16.83 12.19 18.40
C LYS A 361 16.60 11.28 19.60
N GLU A 362 15.39 11.31 20.15
CA GLU A 362 15.06 10.51 21.33
C GLU A 362 15.25 9.00 21.08
N LEU A 363 14.78 8.51 19.93
CA LEU A 363 14.96 7.11 19.59
C LEU A 363 16.41 6.75 19.23
N VAL A 364 17.25 7.67 18.79
CA VAL A 364 18.70 7.41 18.64
C VAL A 364 19.36 7.27 20.00
N ASP A 365 18.97 8.07 20.99
CA ASP A 365 19.59 8.08 22.31
C ASP A 365 19.09 6.95 23.23
N ASP A 366 17.82 6.57 23.13
CA ASP A 366 17.18 5.60 24.05
C ASP A 366 16.98 4.22 23.41
N SER A 367 17.89 3.30 23.68
CA SER A 367 17.82 1.92 23.19
C SER A 367 16.70 1.09 23.84
N GLU A 368 16.37 1.37 25.10
CA GLU A 368 15.29 0.68 25.82
C GLU A 368 13.92 1.08 25.26
N LEU A 369 13.73 2.36 24.99
CA LEU A 369 12.52 2.86 24.33
C LEU A 369 12.36 2.21 22.95
N ARG A 370 13.44 2.15 22.14
CA ARG A 370 13.38 1.46 20.84
C ARG A 370 12.94 0.01 20.98
N ARG A 371 13.55 -0.73 21.91
CA ARG A 371 13.24 -2.15 22.14
C ARG A 371 11.78 -2.34 22.59
N ARG A 372 11.33 -1.53 23.54
CA ARG A 372 9.97 -1.60 24.07
C ARG A 372 8.91 -1.33 23.00
N LEU A 373 9.06 -0.24 22.26
CA LEU A 373 8.12 0.13 21.18
C LEU A 373 8.08 -0.94 20.09
N GLY A 374 9.25 -1.41 19.64
CA GLY A 374 9.33 -2.42 18.58
C GLY A 374 8.70 -3.76 18.97
N ASN A 375 8.99 -4.26 20.17
CA ASN A 375 8.40 -5.51 20.67
C ASN A 375 6.87 -5.41 20.78
N SER A 376 6.36 -4.32 21.37
CA SER A 376 4.93 -4.11 21.52
C SER A 376 4.23 -3.99 20.16
N ALA A 377 4.83 -3.31 19.18
CA ALA A 377 4.31 -3.23 17.83
C ALA A 377 4.24 -4.60 17.15
N ARG A 378 5.28 -5.43 17.33
CA ARG A 378 5.30 -6.78 16.77
C ARG A 378 4.22 -7.67 17.39
N ASP A 379 4.09 -7.67 18.71
CA ASP A 379 3.05 -8.46 19.40
C ASP A 379 1.66 -8.09 18.90
N GLU A 380 1.40 -6.79 18.71
CA GLU A 380 0.12 -6.30 18.23
C GLU A 380 -0.17 -6.73 16.79
N VAL A 381 0.79 -6.60 15.86
CA VAL A 381 0.56 -6.95 14.46
C VAL A 381 0.36 -8.45 14.27
N ILE A 382 1.15 -9.29 14.94
CA ILE A 382 0.97 -10.75 14.91
C ILE A 382 -0.39 -11.15 15.49
N LYS A 383 -0.81 -10.49 16.56
CA LYS A 383 -2.09 -10.77 17.21
C LYS A 383 -3.29 -10.37 16.36
N LYS A 384 -3.21 -9.29 15.56
CA LYS A 384 -4.41 -8.68 14.93
C LYS A 384 -4.37 -8.59 13.41
N TYR A 385 -3.20 -8.43 12.81
CA TYR A 385 -3.07 -7.96 11.42
C TYR A 385 -2.23 -8.89 10.54
N THR A 386 -2.44 -10.22 10.62
CA THR A 386 -1.87 -11.17 9.64
C THR A 386 -2.80 -11.33 8.44
N TRP A 387 -2.24 -11.74 7.29
CA TRP A 387 -3.06 -12.03 6.10
C TRP A 387 -4.05 -13.17 6.37
N ASP A 388 -3.69 -14.14 7.21
CA ASP A 388 -4.60 -15.22 7.60
C ASP A 388 -5.85 -14.69 8.32
N LYS A 389 -5.69 -13.73 9.25
CA LYS A 389 -6.81 -13.07 9.94
C LYS A 389 -7.61 -12.16 9.02
N HIS A 390 -6.92 -11.47 8.11
CA HIS A 390 -7.57 -10.66 7.08
C HIS A 390 -8.51 -11.51 6.24
N VAL A 391 -8.04 -12.66 5.77
CA VAL A 391 -8.86 -13.59 4.96
C VAL A 391 -9.96 -14.25 5.79
N ASP A 392 -9.70 -14.63 7.04
CA ASP A 392 -10.74 -15.22 7.93
C ASP A 392 -11.94 -14.29 8.08
N LYS A 393 -11.70 -12.98 8.24
CA LYS A 393 -12.76 -11.97 8.34
C LYS A 393 -13.62 -11.93 7.07
N ILE A 394 -13.00 -12.03 5.91
CA ILE A 394 -13.68 -12.05 4.61
C ILE A 394 -14.49 -13.36 4.45
N LEU A 395 -13.85 -14.52 4.69
CA LEU A 395 -14.49 -15.81 4.49
C LEU A 395 -15.67 -16.04 5.46
N LYS A 396 -15.58 -15.50 6.68
CA LYS A 396 -16.68 -15.52 7.65
C LYS A 396 -17.89 -14.75 7.12
N ALA A 397 -17.70 -13.60 6.47
CA ALA A 397 -18.81 -12.85 5.92
C ALA A 397 -19.46 -13.59 4.73
N VAL A 398 -18.64 -14.15 3.83
CA VAL A 398 -19.14 -14.90 2.66
C VAL A 398 -19.82 -16.23 3.06
N GLY A 399 -19.38 -16.87 4.13
CA GLY A 399 -19.92 -18.17 4.59
C GLY A 399 -21.21 -18.05 5.40
N ASN A 400 -21.64 -16.86 5.78
CA ASN A 400 -22.87 -16.60 6.53
C ASN A 400 -24.09 -16.32 5.60
N GLU A 401 -23.91 -16.38 4.30
CA GLU A 401 -24.96 -16.31 3.27
C GLU A 401 -25.33 -17.73 2.79
#